data_661552c016e34d92ca7b15498d335d58
#
_entry.id   661552c016e34d92ca7b15498d335d58
#
_cell.length_a   1.000
_cell.length_b   1.000
_cell.length_c   1.000
_cell.angle_alpha   90.00
_cell.angle_beta   90.00
_cell.angle_gamma   90.00
#
_symmetry.space_group_name_H-M   'P 1'
#
loop_
_entity.id
_entity.type
_entity.pdbx_description
1 polymer ?
#
loop_
_entity_poly.entity_id
_entity_poly.type
_entity_poly.pdbx_seq_one_letter_code
_entity_poly.pdbx_strand_id
1 'polypeptide(L)'
;VSRDNPLTARVTANRFWKQFFGLGLSRMLDDLGTQGEVPPDQALLDWLACEFMDSGWDVKHLVRLLVTSHAYKQTSTPSRELRAADPYNREIACQSRWRLDAELVRDTVLRIGGILNLKIGGPSAKPYQPAGYWENLNFPTRTYEASTGAEQTRRGLYTWWQRSYLHPSMLAFDA
;
A
#
# COMPACT_ATOMS: atom_id res chain seq x y z
N VAL A 1 -7.20 -16.27 -13.69
CA VAL A 1 -6.80 -16.91 -12.44
C VAL A 1 -6.80 -18.41 -12.68
N SER A 2 -5.65 -19.01 -12.91
CA SER A 2 -5.49 -20.45 -13.07
C SER A 2 -4.39 -20.94 -12.14
N ARG A 3 -4.54 -22.15 -11.60
CA ARG A 3 -3.49 -22.80 -10.80
C ARG A 3 -2.25 -23.14 -11.65
N ASP A 4 -2.44 -23.30 -12.96
CA ASP A 4 -1.34 -23.59 -13.88
C ASP A 4 -0.50 -22.36 -14.24
N ASN A 5 -0.99 -21.15 -13.91
CA ASN A 5 -0.22 -19.92 -14.12
C ASN A 5 0.77 -19.72 -12.96
N PRO A 6 2.08 -19.84 -13.22
CA PRO A 6 3.08 -19.78 -12.15
C PRO A 6 3.30 -18.39 -11.58
N LEU A 7 2.83 -17.32 -12.27
CA LEU A 7 3.15 -15.94 -11.92
C LEU A 7 2.05 -15.26 -11.11
N THR A 8 0.76 -15.48 -11.45
CA THR A 8 -0.33 -14.68 -10.87
C THR A 8 -0.36 -14.74 -9.35
N ALA A 9 -0.26 -15.92 -8.76
CA ALA A 9 -0.27 -16.07 -7.31
C ALA A 9 0.99 -15.49 -6.66
N ARG A 10 2.18 -15.72 -7.25
CA ARG A 10 3.45 -15.16 -6.76
C ARG A 10 3.47 -13.65 -6.79
N VAL A 11 3.08 -13.04 -7.91
CA VAL A 11 3.00 -11.58 -8.05
C VAL A 11 2.06 -10.99 -7.02
N THR A 12 0.88 -11.60 -6.84
CA THR A 12 -0.12 -11.13 -5.89
C THR A 12 0.40 -11.26 -4.45
N ALA A 13 0.93 -12.41 -4.07
CA ALA A 13 1.50 -12.64 -2.73
C ALA A 13 2.65 -11.66 -2.44
N ASN A 14 3.55 -11.43 -3.41
CA ASN A 14 4.67 -10.51 -3.27
C ASN A 14 4.21 -9.04 -3.09
N ARG A 15 3.17 -8.62 -3.80
CA ARG A 15 2.59 -7.27 -3.67
C ARG A 15 1.92 -7.08 -2.32
N PHE A 16 1.16 -8.07 -1.83
CA PHE A 16 0.60 -8.01 -0.47
C PHE A 16 1.70 -8.06 0.58
N TRP A 17 2.73 -8.88 0.39
CA TRP A 17 3.89 -8.89 1.28
C TRP A 17 4.51 -7.49 1.39
N LYS A 18 4.82 -6.84 0.27
CA LYS A 18 5.34 -5.45 0.26
C LYS A 18 4.45 -4.50 1.06
N GLN A 19 3.13 -4.62 0.94
CA GLN A 19 2.19 -3.73 1.62
C GLN A 19 2.32 -3.77 3.15
N PHE A 20 2.70 -4.93 3.71
CA PHE A 20 2.80 -5.14 5.16
C PHE A 20 4.23 -5.16 5.70
N PHE A 21 5.22 -5.39 4.84
CA PHE A 21 6.63 -5.47 5.23
C PHE A 21 7.50 -4.37 4.59
N GLY A 22 6.91 -3.50 3.77
CA GLY A 22 7.58 -2.36 3.15
C GLY A 22 8.34 -2.69 1.87
N LEU A 23 8.96 -3.86 1.77
CA LEU A 23 9.63 -4.38 0.57
C LEU A 23 9.03 -5.73 0.20
N GLY A 24 9.01 -6.05 -1.09
CA GLY A 24 8.63 -7.39 -1.55
C GLY A 24 9.68 -8.43 -1.17
N LEU A 25 9.30 -9.70 -1.13
CA LEU A 25 10.23 -10.82 -1.08
C LEU A 25 11.14 -10.80 -2.30
N SER A 26 10.55 -10.57 -3.50
CA SER A 26 11.28 -10.03 -4.65
C SER A 26 11.06 -8.52 -4.69
N ARG A 27 12.12 -7.76 -4.79
CA ARG A 27 12.06 -6.29 -4.84
C ARG A 27 11.47 -5.78 -6.15
N MET A 28 11.66 -6.52 -7.23
CA MET A 28 11.09 -6.21 -8.53
C MET A 28 9.67 -6.75 -8.62
N LEU A 29 8.71 -5.92 -8.20
CA LEU A 29 7.30 -6.34 -8.09
C LEU A 29 6.64 -6.68 -9.44
N ASP A 30 7.14 -6.11 -10.51
CA ASP A 30 6.55 -6.20 -11.84
C ASP A 30 7.32 -7.18 -12.75
N ASP A 31 8.47 -7.68 -12.29
CA ASP A 31 9.28 -8.64 -13.03
C ASP A 31 9.76 -9.78 -12.12
N LEU A 32 9.02 -10.87 -12.14
CA LEU A 32 9.39 -12.16 -11.55
C LEU A 32 9.93 -13.14 -12.61
N GLY A 33 10.25 -12.61 -13.79
CA GLY A 33 10.81 -13.40 -14.90
C GLY A 33 12.35 -13.56 -14.82
N THR A 34 12.92 -13.94 -15.94
CA THR A 34 14.35 -14.24 -16.05
C THR A 34 15.27 -13.05 -15.85
N GLN A 35 14.75 -11.83 -15.95
CA GLN A 35 15.51 -10.58 -15.74
C GLN A 35 15.25 -9.99 -14.34
N GLY A 36 14.31 -10.55 -13.61
CA GLY A 36 13.96 -10.13 -12.24
C GLY A 36 15.00 -10.59 -11.21
N GLU A 37 14.95 -9.98 -10.03
CA GLU A 37 15.73 -10.43 -8.89
C GLU A 37 15.15 -11.76 -8.35
N VAL A 38 16.02 -12.74 -8.17
CA VAL A 38 15.63 -13.98 -7.47
C VAL A 38 15.39 -13.63 -5.99
N PRO A 39 14.23 -13.93 -5.44
CA PRO A 39 13.96 -13.69 -4.02
C PRO A 39 14.98 -14.39 -3.13
N PRO A 40 15.47 -13.76 -2.05
CA PRO A 40 16.33 -14.43 -1.07
C PRO A 40 15.70 -15.71 -0.52
N ASP A 41 14.39 -15.69 -0.28
CA ASP A 41 13.59 -16.85 0.14
C ASP A 41 12.50 -17.15 -0.89
N GLN A 42 12.91 -17.85 -1.95
CA GLN A 42 11.98 -18.32 -3.00
C GLN A 42 10.96 -19.32 -2.41
N ALA A 43 11.36 -20.15 -1.46
CA ALA A 43 10.49 -21.15 -0.87
C ALA A 43 9.32 -20.50 -0.11
N LEU A 44 9.56 -19.42 0.60
CA LEU A 44 8.52 -18.66 1.28
C LEU A 44 7.54 -18.03 0.27
N LEU A 45 8.05 -17.45 -0.81
CA LEU A 45 7.20 -16.87 -1.84
C LEU A 45 6.30 -17.94 -2.51
N ASP A 46 6.89 -19.10 -2.79
CA ASP A 46 6.17 -20.22 -3.41
C ASP A 46 5.11 -20.79 -2.46
N TRP A 47 5.45 -20.91 -1.18
CA TRP A 47 4.50 -21.36 -0.16
C TRP A 47 3.33 -20.38 -0.02
N LEU A 48 3.58 -19.08 0.07
CA LEU A 48 2.53 -18.07 0.13
C LEU A 48 1.64 -18.08 -1.12
N ALA A 49 2.22 -18.32 -2.29
CA ALA A 49 1.47 -18.42 -3.52
C ALA A 49 0.56 -19.66 -3.54
N CYS A 50 1.05 -20.81 -3.06
CA CYS A 50 0.26 -22.02 -2.92
C CYS A 50 -0.87 -21.84 -1.90
N GLU A 51 -0.57 -21.32 -0.71
CA GLU A 51 -1.55 -21.03 0.33
C GLU A 51 -2.66 -20.09 -0.16
N PHE A 52 -2.29 -19.06 -0.93
CA PHE A 52 -3.26 -18.14 -1.53
C PHE A 52 -4.18 -18.83 -2.54
N MET A 53 -3.64 -19.72 -3.39
CA MET A 53 -4.44 -20.52 -4.32
C MET A 53 -5.33 -21.53 -3.60
N ASP A 54 -4.81 -22.21 -2.58
CA ASP A 54 -5.51 -23.25 -1.82
C ASP A 54 -6.65 -22.68 -0.98
N SER A 55 -6.51 -21.44 -0.49
CA SER A 55 -7.59 -20.70 0.18
C SER A 55 -8.71 -20.23 -0.76
N GLY A 56 -8.66 -20.60 -2.06
CA GLY A 56 -9.60 -20.12 -3.06
C GLY A 56 -9.37 -18.68 -3.49
N TRP A 57 -8.13 -18.21 -3.45
CA TRP A 57 -7.74 -16.82 -3.76
C TRP A 57 -8.33 -15.81 -2.76
N ASP A 58 -8.47 -16.21 -1.49
CA ASP A 58 -9.01 -15.35 -0.44
C ASP A 58 -7.96 -14.36 0.03
N VAL A 59 -8.12 -13.11 -0.42
CA VAL A 59 -7.24 -11.99 -0.03
C VAL A 59 -7.28 -11.74 1.49
N LYS A 60 -8.44 -11.89 2.13
CA LYS A 60 -8.56 -11.67 3.58
C LYS A 60 -7.83 -12.74 4.37
N HIS A 61 -7.87 -13.98 3.90
CA HIS A 61 -7.09 -15.08 4.45
C HIS A 61 -5.59 -14.77 4.37
N LEU A 62 -5.10 -14.41 3.17
CA LEU A 62 -3.69 -14.05 2.97
C LEU A 62 -3.26 -12.89 3.87
N VAL A 63 -4.04 -11.81 3.92
CA VAL A 63 -3.75 -10.66 4.80
C VAL A 63 -3.69 -11.08 6.26
N ARG A 64 -4.66 -11.88 6.73
CA ARG A 64 -4.68 -12.37 8.11
C ARG A 64 -3.43 -13.21 8.41
N LEU A 65 -3.05 -14.10 7.50
CA LEU A 65 -1.84 -14.91 7.63
C LEU A 65 -0.59 -14.02 7.82
N LEU A 66 -0.44 -13.01 6.97
CA LEU A 66 0.70 -12.09 7.04
C LEU A 66 0.74 -11.32 8.36
N VAL A 67 -0.35 -10.64 8.75
CA VAL A 67 -0.35 -9.75 9.93
C VAL A 67 -0.41 -10.50 11.27
N THR A 68 -0.77 -11.78 11.27
CA THR A 68 -0.71 -12.60 12.48
C THR A 68 0.59 -13.39 12.61
N SER A 69 1.44 -13.38 11.59
CA SER A 69 2.73 -14.06 11.59
C SER A 69 3.66 -13.54 12.69
N HIS A 70 4.59 -14.37 13.12
CA HIS A 70 5.64 -13.96 14.06
C HIS A 70 6.53 -12.87 13.43
N ALA A 71 6.86 -13.01 12.16
CA ALA A 71 7.66 -12.03 11.41
C ALA A 71 7.05 -10.62 11.45
N TYR A 72 5.72 -10.50 11.26
CA TYR A 72 5.04 -9.21 11.33
C TYR A 72 5.02 -8.59 12.72
N LYS A 73 4.97 -9.43 13.77
CA LYS A 73 4.90 -8.97 15.17
C LYS A 73 6.26 -8.66 15.80
N GLN A 74 7.35 -8.81 15.05
CA GLN A 74 8.68 -8.49 15.55
C GLN A 74 8.84 -6.99 15.82
N THR A 75 9.81 -6.66 16.69
CA THR A 75 10.20 -5.26 16.89
C THR A 75 10.71 -4.62 15.60
N SER A 76 10.41 -3.36 15.38
CA SER A 76 10.98 -2.57 14.27
C SER A 76 12.28 -1.85 14.64
N THR A 77 12.86 -2.18 15.80
CA THR A 77 14.13 -1.62 16.27
C THR A 77 15.16 -2.74 16.35
N PRO A 78 15.93 -3.00 15.27
CA PRO A 78 16.99 -4.00 15.27
C PRO A 78 18.12 -3.59 16.20
N SER A 79 18.83 -4.58 16.75
CA SER A 79 20.10 -4.33 17.46
C SER A 79 21.14 -3.73 16.52
N ARG A 80 22.21 -3.15 17.08
CA ARG A 80 23.31 -2.60 16.27
C ARG A 80 23.99 -3.68 15.44
N GLU A 81 24.18 -4.85 16.04
CA GLU A 81 24.80 -6.02 15.43
C GLU A 81 23.94 -6.54 14.27
N LEU A 82 22.64 -6.69 14.49
CA LEU A 82 21.71 -7.13 13.45
C LEU A 82 21.68 -6.15 12.27
N ARG A 83 21.66 -4.84 12.56
CA ARG A 83 21.70 -3.80 11.51
C ARG A 83 23.00 -3.82 10.72
N ALA A 84 24.12 -4.16 11.37
CA ALA A 84 25.41 -4.29 10.68
C ALA A 84 25.50 -5.56 9.83
N ALA A 85 24.91 -6.66 10.29
CA ALA A 85 24.92 -7.95 9.60
C ALA A 85 23.95 -7.97 8.40
N ASP A 86 22.74 -7.43 8.58
CA ASP A 86 21.69 -7.35 7.53
C ASP A 86 21.09 -5.94 7.45
N PRO A 87 21.79 -4.99 6.81
CA PRO A 87 21.35 -3.59 6.69
C PRO A 87 20.02 -3.43 5.97
N TYR A 88 19.67 -4.38 5.12
CA TYR A 88 18.47 -4.35 4.28
C TYR A 88 17.35 -5.26 4.79
N ASN A 89 17.53 -5.87 5.96
CA ASN A 89 16.57 -6.80 6.58
C ASN A 89 16.08 -7.89 5.61
N ARG A 90 17.02 -8.50 4.88
CA ARG A 90 16.73 -9.56 3.90
C ARG A 90 16.27 -10.86 4.56
N GLU A 91 16.80 -11.14 5.75
CA GLU A 91 16.46 -12.31 6.57
C GLU A 91 15.18 -12.10 7.40
N ILE A 92 14.52 -10.93 7.24
CA ILE A 92 13.26 -10.61 7.94
C ILE A 92 13.39 -10.79 9.47
N ALA A 93 14.57 -10.46 10.01
CA ALA A 93 14.89 -10.62 11.43
C ALA A 93 14.29 -9.51 12.33
N CYS A 94 13.71 -8.47 11.73
CA CYS A 94 12.95 -7.43 12.41
C CYS A 94 11.82 -6.93 11.51
N GLN A 95 10.83 -6.23 12.08
CA GLN A 95 9.82 -5.56 11.25
C GLN A 95 10.44 -4.33 10.57
N SER A 96 10.16 -4.17 9.29
CA SER A 96 10.64 -3.03 8.50
C SER A 96 9.97 -1.72 8.92
N ARG A 97 10.63 -0.61 8.61
CA ARG A 97 10.07 0.74 8.74
C ARG A 97 9.98 1.35 7.35
N TRP A 98 8.79 1.80 7.02
CA TRP A 98 8.55 2.50 5.75
C TRP A 98 7.54 3.62 5.96
N ARG A 99 7.50 4.55 5.02
CA ARG A 99 6.51 5.61 5.00
C ARG A 99 5.17 5.02 4.53
N LEU A 100 4.10 5.39 5.19
CA LEU A 100 2.75 5.02 4.74
C LEU A 100 2.39 5.81 3.49
N ASP A 101 1.63 5.17 2.60
CA ASP A 101 1.04 5.82 1.44
C ASP A 101 0.10 6.95 1.89
N ALA A 102 -0.02 7.99 1.08
CA ALA A 102 -0.78 9.20 1.40
C ALA A 102 -2.24 8.91 1.77
N GLU A 103 -2.88 7.97 1.08
CA GLU A 103 -4.24 7.54 1.35
C GLU A 103 -4.39 6.92 2.74
N LEU A 104 -3.41 6.12 3.15
CA LEU A 104 -3.40 5.49 4.48
C LEU A 104 -3.13 6.51 5.60
N VAL A 105 -2.25 7.48 5.35
CA VAL A 105 -2.04 8.60 6.28
C VAL A 105 -3.34 9.37 6.48
N ARG A 106 -4.03 9.73 5.39
CA ARG A 106 -5.32 10.40 5.44
C ARG A 106 -6.36 9.59 6.22
N ASP A 107 -6.51 8.31 5.90
CA ASP A 107 -7.47 7.43 6.57
C ASP A 107 -7.17 7.33 8.06
N THR A 108 -5.90 7.24 8.43
CA THR A 108 -5.48 7.18 9.83
C THR A 108 -5.85 8.46 10.59
N VAL A 109 -5.55 9.63 10.02
CA VAL A 109 -5.89 10.93 10.63
C VAL A 109 -7.39 11.07 10.81
N LEU A 110 -8.19 10.78 9.77
CA LEU A 110 -9.66 10.84 9.84
C LEU A 110 -10.23 9.83 10.85
N ARG A 111 -9.61 8.65 10.96
CA ARG A 111 -10.01 7.61 11.92
C ARG A 111 -9.75 8.02 13.36
N ILE A 112 -8.57 8.57 13.64
CA ILE A 112 -8.20 9.09 14.96
C ILE A 112 -9.13 10.24 15.34
N GLY A 113 -9.45 11.13 14.39
CA GLY A 113 -10.41 12.22 14.59
C GLY A 113 -11.88 11.79 14.72
N GLY A 114 -12.19 10.50 14.56
CA GLY A 114 -13.54 9.97 14.70
C GLY A 114 -14.52 10.37 13.58
N ILE A 115 -14.00 10.95 12.48
CA ILE A 115 -14.82 11.50 11.38
C ILE A 115 -14.69 10.72 10.07
N LEU A 116 -13.96 9.61 10.05
CA LEU A 116 -13.77 8.80 8.83
C LEU A 116 -15.10 8.22 8.35
N ASN A 117 -15.48 8.57 7.12
CA ASN A 117 -16.62 8.01 6.43
C ASN A 117 -16.23 6.71 5.71
N LEU A 118 -16.77 5.57 6.17
CA LEU A 118 -16.50 4.22 5.65
C LEU A 118 -17.38 3.82 4.46
N LYS A 119 -18.21 4.71 3.93
CA LYS A 119 -19.07 4.43 2.77
C LYS A 119 -18.25 3.86 1.61
N ILE A 120 -18.67 2.71 1.08
CA ILE A 120 -18.06 2.04 -0.04
C ILE A 120 -18.78 2.40 -1.34
N GLY A 121 -18.01 2.60 -2.42
CA GLY A 121 -18.55 2.90 -3.74
C GLY A 121 -19.00 4.36 -3.93
N GLY A 122 -19.53 4.67 -5.09
CA GLY A 122 -19.97 6.01 -5.45
C GLY A 122 -18.85 6.88 -6.09
N PRO A 123 -19.15 8.15 -6.39
CA PRO A 123 -18.23 9.06 -7.04
C PRO A 123 -17.04 9.43 -6.14
N SER A 124 -15.98 9.94 -6.76
CA SER A 124 -14.83 10.48 -6.03
C SER A 124 -15.21 11.67 -5.15
N ALA A 125 -14.63 11.73 -3.98
CA ALA A 125 -14.75 12.86 -3.06
C ALA A 125 -13.69 13.91 -3.35
N LYS A 126 -14.06 15.18 -3.25
CA LYS A 126 -13.16 16.31 -3.36
C LYS A 126 -12.95 16.94 -1.98
N PRO A 127 -11.87 16.58 -1.26
CA PRO A 127 -11.59 17.20 0.04
C PRO A 127 -11.35 18.69 -0.10
N TYR A 128 -11.46 19.42 1.01
CA TYR A 128 -11.15 20.84 1.04
C TYR A 128 -9.73 21.11 0.54
N GLN A 129 -9.59 22.13 -0.27
CA GLN A 129 -8.31 22.69 -0.71
C GLN A 129 -8.29 24.21 -0.44
N PRO A 130 -7.12 24.78 -0.18
CA PRO A 130 -7.00 26.25 -0.07
C PRO A 130 -7.45 26.95 -1.34
N ALA A 131 -8.06 28.13 -1.18
CA ALA A 131 -8.39 28.98 -2.32
C ALA A 131 -7.10 29.37 -3.07
N GLY A 132 -7.23 29.54 -4.39
CA GLY A 132 -6.11 29.89 -5.26
C GLY A 132 -5.22 28.72 -5.70
N TYR A 133 -5.36 27.55 -5.11
CA TYR A 133 -4.52 26.39 -5.47
C TYR A 133 -4.66 25.99 -6.95
N TRP A 134 -5.83 26.22 -7.55
CA TRP A 134 -6.14 25.87 -8.96
C TRP A 134 -5.96 27.03 -9.94
N GLU A 135 -5.65 28.22 -9.47
CA GLU A 135 -5.56 29.43 -10.33
C GLU A 135 -4.46 29.31 -11.40
N ASN A 136 -3.41 28.53 -11.12
CA ASN A 136 -2.30 28.32 -12.04
C ASN A 136 -2.55 27.21 -13.07
N LEU A 137 -3.71 26.56 -13.05
CA LEU A 137 -4.12 25.59 -14.06
C LEU A 137 -4.73 26.31 -15.26
N ASN A 138 -3.89 26.61 -16.24
CA ASN A 138 -4.28 27.44 -17.38
C ASN A 138 -5.13 26.73 -18.44
N PHE A 139 -5.03 25.41 -18.59
CA PHE A 139 -5.73 24.71 -19.69
C PHE A 139 -6.16 23.29 -19.31
N PRO A 140 -7.47 23.00 -19.40
CA PRO A 140 -8.55 23.98 -19.43
C PRO A 140 -8.71 24.65 -18.05
N THR A 141 -9.18 25.90 -18.04
CA THR A 141 -9.55 26.57 -16.76
C THR A 141 -10.58 25.73 -16.05
N ARG A 142 -10.31 25.37 -14.82
CA ARG A 142 -11.19 24.51 -14.01
C ARG A 142 -11.44 25.14 -12.66
N THR A 143 -12.65 24.99 -12.18
CA THR A 143 -13.02 25.37 -10.82
C THR A 143 -13.04 24.13 -9.94
N TYR A 144 -12.39 24.21 -8.79
CA TYR A 144 -12.46 23.15 -7.80
C TYR A 144 -13.55 23.47 -6.78
N GLU A 145 -14.58 22.65 -6.78
CA GLU A 145 -15.64 22.70 -5.78
C GLU A 145 -15.45 21.53 -4.82
N ALA A 146 -15.16 21.85 -3.55
CA ALA A 146 -15.01 20.83 -2.52
C ALA A 146 -16.36 20.12 -2.27
N SER A 147 -16.31 18.83 -2.02
CA SER A 147 -17.48 18.07 -1.54
C SER A 147 -17.95 18.65 -0.20
N THR A 148 -19.21 18.42 0.15
CA THR A 148 -19.79 18.94 1.39
C THR A 148 -20.11 17.82 2.40
N GLY A 149 -20.21 18.16 3.66
CA GLY A 149 -20.60 17.22 4.72
C GLY A 149 -19.69 15.99 4.80
N ALA A 150 -20.30 14.83 5.03
CA ALA A 150 -19.60 13.56 5.23
C ALA A 150 -18.80 13.07 3.99
N GLU A 151 -19.08 13.60 2.81
CA GLU A 151 -18.31 13.24 1.61
C GLU A 151 -16.86 13.78 1.67
N GLN A 152 -16.61 14.88 2.39
CA GLN A 152 -15.24 15.40 2.58
C GLN A 152 -14.35 14.46 3.39
N THR A 153 -14.92 13.62 4.23
CA THR A 153 -14.20 12.73 5.15
C THR A 153 -14.15 11.28 4.68
N ARG A 154 -14.43 11.04 3.40
CA ARG A 154 -14.29 9.72 2.80
C ARG A 154 -12.83 9.26 2.82
N ARG A 155 -12.67 7.93 2.77
CA ARG A 155 -11.34 7.29 2.70
C ARG A 155 -10.50 7.86 1.57
N GLY A 156 -9.18 7.87 1.77
CA GLY A 156 -8.18 8.32 0.80
C GLY A 156 -8.34 7.69 -0.59
N LEU A 157 -8.73 6.41 -0.63
CA LEU A 157 -9.05 5.69 -1.87
C LEU A 157 -10.08 6.40 -2.76
N TYR A 158 -10.99 7.17 -2.16
CA TYR A 158 -12.04 7.90 -2.90
C TYR A 158 -11.68 9.35 -3.15
N THR A 159 -10.49 9.81 -2.77
CA THR A 159 -10.05 11.17 -3.08
C THR A 159 -9.96 11.35 -4.58
N TRP A 160 -10.60 12.43 -5.06
CA TRP A 160 -10.55 12.76 -6.47
C TRP A 160 -9.12 12.99 -6.93
N TRP A 161 -8.71 12.26 -7.95
CA TRP A 161 -7.36 12.22 -8.45
C TRP A 161 -7.26 12.95 -9.78
N GLN A 162 -6.38 13.93 -9.87
CA GLN A 162 -5.97 14.55 -11.12
C GLN A 162 -4.46 14.45 -11.27
N ARG A 163 -4.00 13.75 -12.29
CA ARG A 163 -2.59 13.42 -12.48
C ARG A 163 -1.66 14.64 -12.41
N SER A 164 -2.05 15.78 -13.02
CA SER A 164 -1.22 16.97 -13.06
C SER A 164 -1.35 17.85 -11.81
N TYR A 165 -2.33 17.58 -10.94
CA TYR A 165 -2.66 18.43 -9.80
C TYR A 165 -3.29 17.60 -8.70
N LEU A 166 -2.44 16.92 -7.96
CA LEU A 166 -2.88 16.12 -6.83
C LEU A 166 -3.34 17.01 -5.67
N HIS A 167 -4.22 16.48 -4.84
CA HIS A 167 -4.57 17.13 -3.59
C HIS A 167 -3.30 17.39 -2.75
N PRO A 168 -3.14 18.59 -2.12
CA PRO A 168 -1.92 18.94 -1.38
C PRO A 168 -1.50 17.91 -0.33
N SER A 169 -2.46 17.29 0.38
CA SER A 169 -2.15 16.24 1.34
C SER A 169 -1.62 14.96 0.71
N MET A 170 -1.98 14.67 -0.55
CA MET A 170 -1.43 13.54 -1.29
C MET A 170 0.01 13.81 -1.70
N LEU A 171 0.28 15.00 -2.26
CA LEU A 171 1.64 15.43 -2.61
C LEU A 171 2.60 15.42 -1.42
N ALA A 172 2.13 15.84 -0.24
CA ALA A 172 2.96 15.87 0.97
C ALA A 172 3.43 14.49 1.42
N PHE A 173 2.79 13.42 0.97
CA PHE A 173 3.09 12.03 1.35
C PHE A 173 3.39 11.13 0.15
N ASP A 174 3.89 11.72 -0.94
CA ASP A 174 4.43 11.01 -2.11
C ASP A 174 3.38 10.10 -2.80
N ALA A 175 2.16 10.57 -2.98
CA ALA A 175 1.13 9.86 -3.75
C ALA A 175 1.32 10.01 -5.26
#